data_fa807c5bb128af29aa72d32b5cb82ae9
#
_entry.id   fa807c5bb128af29aa72d32b5cb82ae9
#
_cell.length_a   1.000
_cell.length_b   1.000
_cell.length_c   1.000
_cell.angle_alpha   90.00
_cell.angle_beta   90.00
_cell.angle_gamma   90.00
#
_symmetry.space_group_name_H-M   'P 1'
#
loop_
_entity.id
_entity.type
_entity.pdbx_description
1 polymer ?
#
loop_
_entity_poly.entity_id
_entity_poly.type
_entity_poly.pdbx_seq_one_letter_code
_entity_poly.pdbx_strand_id
1 'polypeptide(L)'
;AGEFDEAWIGANQFKSTLTQVPTFTRILPIAIEGGEAESASADYVYEPDSAEILGALLPLYLRTLLLQAFLETEAGEQASRMTAMDNATRNAGDLINKLTIQYNRSRQAAITTELIEIIAGAEAL
;
A
#
# COMPACT_ATOMS: atom_id res chain seq x y z
N ALA A 1 -9.01 35.57 -5.90
CA ALA A 1 -9.28 35.23 -4.51
C ALA A 1 -10.79 35.11 -4.34
N GLY A 2 -11.29 33.97 -3.83
CA GLY A 2 -12.72 33.73 -3.65
C GLY A 2 -13.33 32.72 -4.62
N GLU A 3 -12.52 31.88 -5.25
CA GLU A 3 -13.00 30.87 -6.20
C GLU A 3 -13.43 29.55 -5.51
N PHE A 4 -13.04 29.34 -4.26
CA PHE A 4 -13.42 28.16 -3.46
C PHE A 4 -13.45 28.52 -1.96
N ASP A 5 -14.34 27.86 -1.22
CA ASP A 5 -14.55 28.06 0.21
C ASP A 5 -13.82 27.02 1.03
N GLU A 6 -13.67 25.80 0.49
CA GLU A 6 -13.01 24.69 1.17
C GLU A 6 -12.07 23.94 0.22
N ALA A 7 -11.00 23.40 0.77
CA ALA A 7 -10.11 22.47 0.09
C ALA A 7 -9.88 21.23 0.93
N TRP A 8 -9.95 20.06 0.28
CA TRP A 8 -9.81 18.76 0.90
C TRP A 8 -8.74 17.94 0.19
N ILE A 9 -7.96 17.15 0.94
CA ILE A 9 -7.09 16.11 0.40
C ILE A 9 -7.76 14.76 0.64
N GLY A 10 -7.95 13.98 -0.44
CA GLY A 10 -8.27 12.56 -0.36
C GLY A 10 -6.99 11.75 -0.53
N ALA A 11 -6.58 11.01 0.50
CA ALA A 11 -5.39 10.17 0.46
C ALA A 11 -5.60 8.88 1.26
N ASN A 12 -4.82 7.85 0.95
CA ASN A 12 -4.82 6.62 1.72
C ASN A 12 -3.87 6.76 2.91
N GLN A 13 -4.42 6.76 4.11
CA GLN A 13 -3.64 6.70 5.33
C GLN A 13 -3.04 5.30 5.51
N PHE A 14 -1.74 5.21 5.61
CA PHE A 14 -1.03 3.96 5.86
C PHE A 14 -1.09 3.59 7.35
N LYS A 15 -1.79 2.50 7.67
CA LYS A 15 -1.83 1.94 9.04
C LYS A 15 -0.96 0.70 9.19
N SER A 16 -0.97 -0.16 8.18
CA SER A 16 -0.14 -1.36 8.14
C SER A 16 -0.01 -1.85 6.68
N THR A 17 0.85 -2.84 6.45
CA THR A 17 1.02 -3.46 5.13
C THR A 17 -0.26 -4.07 4.56
N LEU A 18 -1.19 -4.45 5.43
CA LEU A 18 -2.48 -5.05 5.05
C LEU A 18 -3.65 -4.07 5.11
N THR A 19 -3.48 -2.94 5.81
CA THR A 19 -4.59 -2.03 6.07
C THR A 19 -4.21 -0.61 5.67
N GLN A 20 -4.91 -0.10 4.68
CA GLN A 20 -4.86 1.29 4.26
C GLN A 20 -6.29 1.82 4.31
N VAL A 21 -6.46 3.01 4.83
CA VAL A 21 -7.78 3.62 5.01
C VAL A 21 -7.86 4.89 4.18
N PRO A 22 -8.77 4.96 3.20
CA PRO A 22 -9.01 6.20 2.48
C PRO A 22 -9.58 7.24 3.45
N THR A 23 -8.91 8.38 3.54
CA THR A 23 -9.30 9.50 4.40
C THR A 23 -9.40 10.78 3.60
N PHE A 24 -10.35 11.61 3.99
CA PHE A 24 -10.49 12.97 3.48
C PHE A 24 -10.14 13.94 4.59
N THR A 25 -9.10 14.72 4.39
CA THR A 25 -8.65 15.72 5.37
C THR A 25 -8.88 17.11 4.80
N ARG A 26 -9.62 17.94 5.54
CA ARG A 26 -9.80 19.34 5.17
C ARG A 26 -8.51 20.10 5.42
N ILE A 27 -8.00 20.77 4.40
CA ILE A 27 -6.79 21.56 4.46
C ILE A 27 -7.06 23.07 4.53
N LEU A 28 -8.20 23.49 3.99
CA LEU A 28 -8.66 24.86 4.05
C LEU A 28 -10.16 24.92 4.35
N PRO A 29 -10.62 25.88 5.18
CA PRO A 29 -9.85 26.72 6.08
C PRO A 29 -9.12 25.89 7.13
N ILE A 30 -7.96 26.35 7.59
CA ILE A 30 -7.22 25.68 8.64
C ILE A 30 -8.04 25.80 9.92
N ALA A 31 -8.54 24.66 10.40
CA ALA A 31 -9.18 24.61 11.71
C ALA A 31 -8.08 24.74 12.77
N ILE A 32 -7.96 25.89 13.36
CA ILE A 32 -7.24 26.04 14.62
C ILE A 32 -8.16 25.39 15.64
N GLU A 33 -7.93 24.13 15.99
CA GLU A 33 -8.52 23.55 17.18
C GLU A 33 -7.97 24.36 18.35
N GLY A 34 -8.66 25.44 18.66
CA GLY A 34 -8.41 26.21 19.86
C GLY A 34 -8.73 25.32 21.02
N GLY A 35 -7.74 24.60 21.53
CA GLY A 35 -7.76 24.27 22.92
C GLY A 35 -8.02 25.57 23.63
N GLU A 36 -8.97 25.58 24.57
CA GLU A 36 -9.10 26.66 25.54
C GLU A 36 -7.68 26.93 25.99
N ALA A 37 -7.11 28.01 25.47
CA ALA A 37 -5.86 28.50 25.95
C ALA A 37 -6.12 28.84 27.43
N GLU A 38 -5.89 27.87 28.32
CA GLU A 38 -5.48 28.24 29.65
C GLU A 38 -4.43 29.30 29.45
N SER A 39 -4.80 30.49 29.74
CA SER A 39 -4.02 31.70 29.56
C SER A 39 -2.77 31.66 30.44
N ALA A 40 -1.85 30.79 30.10
CA ALA A 40 -0.44 31.04 30.39
C ALA A 40 -0.04 32.10 29.37
N SER A 41 -0.31 33.34 29.65
CA SER A 41 0.20 34.48 28.92
C SER A 41 1.71 34.59 29.12
N ALA A 42 2.44 33.64 28.58
CA ALA A 42 3.82 33.86 28.26
C ALA A 42 3.81 34.84 27.10
N ASP A 43 4.21 36.06 27.38
CA ASP A 43 4.35 37.10 26.35
C ASP A 43 5.58 36.76 25.52
N TYR A 44 5.33 35.96 24.44
CA TYR A 44 6.39 35.56 23.53
C TYR A 44 6.73 36.74 22.60
N VAL A 45 8.00 37.14 22.63
CA VAL A 45 8.54 38.11 21.69
C VAL A 45 8.82 37.38 20.39
N TYR A 46 8.14 37.77 19.30
CA TYR A 46 8.36 37.23 17.98
C TYR A 46 9.30 38.12 17.17
N GLU A 47 10.37 37.54 16.64
CA GLU A 47 11.27 38.18 15.68
C GLU A 47 11.41 37.31 14.42
N PRO A 48 11.09 37.80 13.23
CA PRO A 48 10.37 39.02 12.89
C PRO A 48 8.89 38.99 13.36
N ASP A 49 8.08 39.96 12.91
CA ASP A 49 6.68 40.08 13.32
C ASP A 49 5.86 38.80 13.12
N SER A 50 4.92 38.51 14.03
CA SER A 50 4.08 37.30 14.03
C SER A 50 3.32 37.09 12.71
N ALA A 51 2.90 38.16 12.05
CA ALA A 51 2.20 38.09 10.75
C ALA A 51 3.15 37.65 9.63
N GLU A 52 4.40 38.05 9.63
CA GLU A 52 5.40 37.63 8.66
C GLU A 52 5.76 36.16 8.84
N ILE A 53 5.93 35.71 10.09
CA ILE A 53 6.18 34.32 10.42
C ILE A 53 5.02 33.44 9.96
N LEU A 54 3.78 33.83 10.25
CA LEU A 54 2.59 33.08 9.84
C LEU A 54 2.46 33.02 8.33
N GLY A 55 2.76 34.12 7.62
CA GLY A 55 2.77 34.18 6.16
C GLY A 55 3.78 33.21 5.51
N ALA A 56 4.90 32.93 6.19
CA ALA A 56 5.88 31.94 5.73
C ALA A 56 5.52 30.51 6.13
N LEU A 57 4.96 30.30 7.31
CA LEU A 57 4.62 28.98 7.84
C LEU A 57 3.43 28.33 7.14
N LEU A 58 2.40 29.09 6.76
CA LEU A 58 1.20 28.56 6.12
C LEU A 58 1.49 27.81 4.83
N PRO A 59 2.24 28.38 3.85
CA PRO A 59 2.62 27.65 2.65
C PRO A 59 3.49 26.41 2.95
N LEU A 60 4.38 26.50 3.94
CA LEU A 60 5.23 25.39 4.35
C LEU A 60 4.38 24.26 4.93
N TYR A 61 3.42 24.56 5.77
CA TYR A 61 2.48 23.60 6.35
C TYR A 61 1.69 22.86 5.26
N LEU A 62 1.11 23.59 4.31
CA LEU A 62 0.38 22.99 3.19
C LEU A 62 1.27 22.08 2.34
N ARG A 63 2.50 22.49 2.05
CA ARG A 63 3.47 21.64 1.33
C ARG A 63 3.79 20.37 2.09
N THR A 64 3.95 20.47 3.39
CA THR A 64 4.24 19.31 4.25
C THR A 64 3.07 18.34 4.29
N LEU A 65 1.83 18.82 4.40
CA LEU A 65 0.63 17.97 4.35
C LEU A 65 0.49 17.26 3.00
N LEU A 66 0.73 17.97 1.90
CA LEU A 66 0.70 17.37 0.56
C LEU A 66 1.80 16.29 0.44
N LEU A 67 3.02 16.60 0.86
CA LEU A 67 4.13 15.64 0.81
C LEU A 67 3.82 14.41 1.65
N GLN A 68 3.28 14.58 2.86
CA GLN A 68 2.87 13.48 3.71
C GLN A 68 1.84 12.59 3.01
N ALA A 69 0.80 13.18 2.42
CA ALA A 69 -0.24 12.44 1.71
C ALA A 69 0.33 11.63 0.53
N PHE A 70 1.28 12.18 -0.22
CA PHE A 70 1.97 11.47 -1.30
C PHE A 70 2.80 10.31 -0.78
N LEU A 71 3.61 10.53 0.25
CA LEU A 71 4.47 9.49 0.84
C LEU A 71 3.65 8.35 1.47
N GLU A 72 2.56 8.65 2.15
CA GLU A 72 1.67 7.64 2.71
C GLU A 72 0.97 6.82 1.62
N THR A 73 0.54 7.46 0.53
CA THR A 73 -0.06 6.78 -0.61
C THR A 73 0.94 5.87 -1.31
N GLU A 74 2.16 6.35 -1.56
CA GLU A 74 3.25 5.57 -2.15
C GLU A 74 3.62 4.37 -1.27
N ALA A 75 3.77 4.59 0.03
CA ALA A 75 4.04 3.51 0.99
C ALA A 75 2.92 2.45 0.98
N GLY A 76 1.67 2.88 0.90
CA GLY A 76 0.51 2.00 0.78
C GLY A 76 0.51 1.18 -0.50
N GLU A 77 0.86 1.78 -1.63
CA GLU A 77 0.97 1.09 -2.91
C GLU A 77 2.06 0.02 -2.88
N GLN A 78 3.26 0.35 -2.38
CA GLN A 78 4.36 -0.59 -2.28
C GLN A 78 4.04 -1.75 -1.32
N ALA A 79 3.40 -1.47 -0.19
CA ALA A 79 2.96 -2.48 0.75
C ALA A 79 1.92 -3.45 0.15
N SER A 80 0.94 -2.91 -0.59
CA SER A 80 -0.06 -3.71 -1.30
C SER A 80 0.57 -4.57 -2.38
N ARG A 81 1.52 -4.02 -3.13
CA ARG A 81 2.29 -4.75 -4.15
C ARG A 81 3.09 -5.89 -3.52
N MET A 82 3.78 -5.63 -2.41
CA MET A 82 4.53 -6.65 -1.67
C MET A 82 3.62 -7.79 -1.24
N THR A 83 2.47 -7.49 -0.63
CA THR A 83 1.50 -8.49 -0.19
C THR A 83 0.93 -9.29 -1.35
N ALA A 84 0.60 -8.64 -2.47
CA ALA A 84 0.10 -9.30 -3.67
C ALA A 84 1.16 -10.25 -4.27
N MET A 85 2.42 -9.83 -4.33
CA MET A 85 3.51 -10.66 -4.86
C MET A 85 3.85 -11.83 -3.94
N ASP A 86 3.78 -11.66 -2.61
CA ASP A 86 3.95 -12.76 -1.66
C ASP A 86 2.86 -13.83 -1.84
N ASN A 87 1.60 -13.41 -1.96
CA ASN A 87 0.49 -14.32 -2.24
C ASN A 87 0.64 -15.01 -3.61
N ALA A 88 1.06 -14.26 -4.64
CA ALA A 88 1.31 -14.82 -5.97
C ALA A 88 2.43 -15.88 -5.94
N THR A 89 3.52 -15.61 -5.22
CA THR A 89 4.64 -16.54 -5.07
C THR A 89 4.22 -17.82 -4.36
N ARG A 90 3.42 -17.69 -3.29
CA ARG A 90 2.88 -18.85 -2.56
C ARG A 90 1.97 -19.69 -3.45
N ASN A 91 1.03 -19.05 -4.15
CA ASN A 91 0.13 -19.74 -5.09
C ASN A 91 0.88 -20.43 -6.24
N ALA A 92 1.94 -19.79 -6.76
CA ALA A 92 2.80 -20.39 -7.78
C ALA A 92 3.53 -21.64 -7.25
N GLY A 93 4.03 -21.60 -6.01
CA GLY A 93 4.63 -22.76 -5.36
C GLY A 93 3.65 -23.94 -5.24
N ASP A 94 2.43 -23.68 -4.80
CA ASP A 94 1.38 -24.69 -4.71
C ASP A 94 1.02 -25.28 -6.08
N LEU A 95 0.96 -24.44 -7.11
CA LEU A 95 0.70 -24.90 -8.49
C LEU A 95 1.83 -25.76 -9.02
N ILE A 96 3.08 -25.38 -8.80
CA ILE A 96 4.26 -26.17 -9.19
C ILE A 96 4.22 -27.56 -8.53
N ASN A 97 3.91 -27.62 -7.24
CA ASN A 97 3.78 -28.89 -6.53
C ASN A 97 2.68 -29.78 -7.13
N LYS A 98 1.50 -29.23 -7.41
CA LYS A 98 0.39 -29.95 -8.06
C LYS A 98 0.78 -30.48 -9.45
N LEU A 99 1.41 -29.62 -10.25
CA LEU A 99 1.85 -29.99 -11.60
C LEU A 99 2.96 -31.06 -11.56
N THR A 100 3.86 -30.99 -10.60
CA THR A 100 4.91 -32.00 -10.41
C THR A 100 4.32 -33.37 -10.08
N ILE A 101 3.33 -33.43 -9.20
CA ILE A 101 2.61 -34.67 -8.88
C ILE A 101 1.89 -35.21 -10.12
N GLN A 102 1.19 -34.35 -10.86
CA GLN A 102 0.48 -34.74 -12.07
C GLN A 102 1.44 -35.25 -13.15
N TYR A 103 2.55 -34.57 -13.35
CA TYR A 103 3.60 -34.98 -14.28
C TYR A 103 4.17 -36.35 -13.93
N ASN A 104 4.54 -36.55 -12.66
CA ASN A 104 5.08 -37.85 -12.22
C ASN A 104 4.06 -38.99 -12.40
N ARG A 105 2.78 -38.73 -12.10
CA ARG A 105 1.70 -39.71 -12.33
C ARG A 105 1.54 -40.05 -13.81
N SER A 106 1.53 -39.04 -14.67
CA SER A 106 1.42 -39.23 -16.14
C SER A 106 2.64 -39.98 -16.68
N ARG A 107 3.84 -39.62 -16.22
CA ARG A 107 5.08 -40.33 -16.60
C ARG A 107 5.05 -41.80 -16.20
N GLN A 108 4.63 -42.11 -14.96
CA GLN A 108 4.50 -43.50 -14.52
C GLN A 108 3.47 -44.27 -15.32
N ALA A 109 2.33 -43.66 -15.65
CA ALA A 109 1.32 -44.30 -16.48
C ALA A 109 1.84 -44.61 -17.89
N ALA A 110 2.57 -43.67 -18.52
CA ALA A 110 3.20 -43.87 -19.83
C ALA A 110 4.21 -45.03 -19.79
N ILE A 111 5.13 -45.01 -18.82
CA ILE A 111 6.12 -46.11 -18.67
C ILE A 111 5.44 -47.45 -18.44
N THR A 112 4.36 -47.50 -17.64
CA THR A 112 3.63 -48.73 -17.39
C THR A 112 2.94 -49.25 -18.69
N THR A 113 2.36 -48.36 -19.50
CA THR A 113 1.75 -48.73 -20.77
C THR A 113 2.79 -49.28 -21.75
N GLU A 114 3.93 -48.60 -21.88
CA GLU A 114 5.03 -49.07 -22.72
C GLU A 114 5.56 -50.44 -22.28
N LEU A 115 5.68 -50.65 -20.95
CA LEU A 115 6.11 -51.94 -20.41
C LEU A 115 5.12 -53.06 -20.73
N ILE A 116 3.81 -52.79 -20.61
CA ILE A 116 2.77 -53.78 -20.91
C ILE A 116 2.78 -54.11 -22.40
N GLU A 117 2.96 -53.11 -23.27
CA GLU A 117 3.07 -53.32 -24.73
C GLU A 117 4.28 -54.20 -25.10
N ILE A 118 5.43 -53.98 -24.45
CA ILE A 118 6.64 -54.79 -24.67
C ILE A 118 6.39 -56.25 -24.23
N ILE A 119 5.78 -56.46 -23.03
CA ILE A 119 5.49 -57.81 -22.54
C ILE A 119 4.48 -58.51 -23.44
N ALA A 120 3.40 -57.85 -23.82
CA ALA A 120 2.41 -58.42 -24.73
C ALA A 120 3.00 -58.78 -26.13
N GLY A 121 3.93 -57.94 -26.62
CA GLY A 121 4.67 -58.25 -27.86
C GLY A 121 5.62 -59.43 -27.72
N ALA A 122 6.21 -59.64 -26.55
CA ALA A 122 7.09 -60.78 -26.30
C ALA A 122 6.31 -62.09 -26.11
N GLU A 123 5.07 -62.07 -25.57
CA GLU A 123 4.21 -63.24 -25.42
C GLU A 123 3.55 -63.67 -26.74
N ALA A 124 3.49 -62.79 -27.74
CA ALA A 124 2.91 -63.03 -29.05
C ALA A 124 3.89 -63.68 -30.07
N LEU A 125 5.15 -63.83 -29.68
CA LEU A 125 6.20 -64.56 -30.41
C LEU A 125 6.36 -65.99 -29.91
#